data_dde842e45548b2012709f018b0b9d572
#
_entry.id   dde842e45548b2012709f018b0b9d572
#
_cell.length_a   1.000
_cell.length_b   1.000
_cell.length_c   1.000
_cell.angle_alpha   90.00
_cell.angle_beta   90.00
_cell.angle_gamma   90.00
#
_symmetry.space_group_name_H-M   'P 1'
#
loop_
_entity.id
_entity.type
_entity.pdbx_description
1 polymer ?
#
loop_
_entity_poly.entity_id
_entity_poly.type
_entity_poly.pdbx_seq_one_letter_code
_entity_poly.pdbx_strand_id
1 'polypeptide(L)'
;DGKTIDQMSIQRIEHIIESLKNETYQPKPAKRVYIPKKNGGNRPLGIPSFEDKLVQEVARMILEAIYEGHFESTSHGFRPYKSCHTALTHIQHQFTGTRWFIEGDIKGFFDNINHNILIDTLRERISDERFLRLVRKFLNAGYVDNWKYNRTYSGTPQGGIISPILANIYLDKFDKYINEYIERFNKGEKKRRNAVYFQKNTQAVNLRKKLKVETDPCVKAELTEKAKKLQIEMRNIPCSHDMDENYRRMKYVRYADDFIIGVIGSKVDCEKIKADITKYMSDVLNLELSAEKTLITHAQDTAKFLGYELSVRKSYAMKRN
;
A
#
# COMPACT_ATOMS: atom_id res chain seq x y z
N ASP A 1 22.92 -19.43 17.63
CA ASP A 1 24.28 -19.92 17.86
C ASP A 1 24.95 -19.33 19.13
N GLY A 2 24.25 -18.53 19.90
CA GLY A 2 24.77 -17.92 21.15
C GLY A 2 25.88 -16.86 20.94
N LYS A 3 26.25 -16.59 19.71
CA LYS A 3 27.29 -15.59 19.37
C LYS A 3 26.70 -14.20 19.38
N THR A 4 27.40 -13.27 20.01
CA THR A 4 27.03 -11.85 20.13
C THR A 4 28.02 -10.94 19.40
N ILE A 5 27.73 -9.64 19.35
CA ILE A 5 28.60 -8.64 18.74
C ILE A 5 29.99 -8.59 19.43
N ASP A 6 30.05 -8.84 20.72
CA ASP A 6 31.26 -8.80 21.51
C ASP A 6 32.28 -9.90 21.10
N GLN A 7 31.84 -10.94 20.39
CA GLN A 7 32.67 -12.00 19.86
C GLN A 7 33.13 -11.74 18.41
N MET A 8 32.83 -10.57 17.83
CA MET A 8 33.26 -10.24 16.49
C MET A 8 34.70 -9.72 16.50
N SER A 9 35.58 -10.44 15.82
CA SER A 9 36.99 -10.06 15.63
C SER A 9 37.22 -9.66 14.16
N ILE A 10 38.32 -8.95 13.93
CA ILE A 10 38.76 -8.60 12.57
C ILE A 10 38.97 -9.87 11.75
N GLN A 11 39.58 -10.90 12.31
CA GLN A 11 39.84 -12.18 11.63
C GLN A 11 38.52 -12.84 11.17
N ARG A 12 37.45 -12.75 11.96
CA ARG A 12 36.13 -13.28 11.56
C ARG A 12 35.54 -12.51 10.43
N ILE A 13 35.68 -11.19 10.43
CA ILE A 13 35.22 -10.33 9.31
C ILE A 13 35.99 -10.67 8.04
N GLU A 14 37.32 -10.79 8.12
CA GLU A 14 38.16 -11.19 6.99
C GLU A 14 37.79 -12.58 6.46
N HIS A 15 37.51 -13.54 7.33
CA HIS A 15 37.03 -14.84 6.92
C HIS A 15 35.67 -14.80 6.20
N ILE A 16 34.73 -13.96 6.65
CA ILE A 16 33.46 -13.76 5.97
C ILE A 16 33.69 -13.14 4.59
N ILE A 17 34.54 -12.11 4.50
CA ILE A 17 34.89 -11.46 3.23
C ILE A 17 35.49 -12.46 2.25
N GLU A 18 36.45 -13.26 2.70
CA GLU A 18 37.11 -14.26 1.86
C GLU A 18 36.12 -15.34 1.39
N SER A 19 35.24 -15.81 2.26
CA SER A 19 34.20 -16.76 1.89
C SER A 19 33.17 -16.20 0.89
N LEU A 20 32.87 -14.91 0.96
CA LEU A 20 32.02 -14.22 -0.03
C LEU A 20 32.74 -14.07 -1.38
N LYS A 21 34.04 -13.69 -1.38
CA LYS A 21 34.85 -13.57 -2.60
C LYS A 21 34.96 -14.90 -3.35
N ASN A 22 35.15 -15.98 -2.61
CA ASN A 22 35.32 -17.35 -3.16
C ASN A 22 33.99 -18.09 -3.36
N GLU A 23 32.83 -17.42 -3.11
CA GLU A 23 31.47 -17.98 -3.18
C GLU A 23 31.24 -19.22 -2.26
N THR A 24 32.13 -19.45 -1.30
CA THR A 24 32.01 -20.56 -0.35
C THR A 24 31.09 -20.26 0.84
N TYR A 25 30.69 -18.99 1.01
CA TYR A 25 29.78 -18.59 2.07
C TYR A 25 28.46 -19.38 2.00
N GLN A 26 28.08 -19.99 3.14
CA GLN A 26 26.83 -20.73 3.27
C GLN A 26 26.04 -20.18 4.47
N PRO A 27 24.87 -19.54 4.22
CA PRO A 27 24.00 -19.11 5.29
C PRO A 27 23.54 -20.27 6.16
N LYS A 28 23.45 -20.03 7.47
CA LYS A 28 22.94 -21.01 8.43
C LYS A 28 21.41 -20.99 8.45
N PRO A 29 20.77 -22.13 8.73
CA PRO A 29 19.32 -22.15 8.92
C PRO A 29 18.90 -21.20 10.04
N ALA A 30 17.82 -20.43 9.81
CA ALA A 30 17.27 -19.52 10.79
C ALA A 30 16.64 -20.28 11.97
N LYS A 31 16.82 -19.79 13.19
CA LYS A 31 16.12 -20.34 14.36
C LYS A 31 14.64 -19.91 14.34
N ARG A 32 13.72 -20.86 14.32
CA ARG A 32 12.29 -20.59 14.39
C ARG A 32 11.88 -20.23 15.82
N VAL A 33 11.14 -19.12 15.96
CA VAL A 33 10.52 -18.66 17.21
C VAL A 33 9.09 -18.25 16.92
N TYR A 34 8.17 -18.49 17.84
CA TYR A 34 6.76 -18.17 17.67
C TYR A 34 6.36 -16.99 18.54
N ILE A 35 5.73 -15.98 17.94
CA ILE A 35 5.15 -14.83 18.64
C ILE A 35 3.62 -14.93 18.60
N PRO A 36 2.92 -14.85 19.74
CA PRO A 36 1.47 -14.92 19.78
C PRO A 36 0.85 -13.72 19.06
N LYS A 37 -0.20 -13.98 18.25
CA LYS A 37 -1.00 -12.96 17.59
C LYS A 37 -2.15 -12.51 18.50
N LYS A 38 -2.59 -11.24 18.37
CA LYS A 38 -3.74 -10.69 19.13
C LYS A 38 -5.04 -11.50 18.94
N ASN A 39 -5.20 -12.13 17.77
CA ASN A 39 -6.42 -12.87 17.40
C ASN A 39 -6.32 -14.39 17.69
N GLY A 40 -5.37 -14.81 18.52
CA GLY A 40 -5.01 -16.21 18.68
C GLY A 40 -4.09 -16.71 17.55
N GLY A 41 -3.49 -17.87 17.75
CA GLY A 41 -2.47 -18.42 16.85
C GLY A 41 -1.10 -17.77 17.02
N ASN A 42 -0.12 -18.27 16.29
CA ASN A 42 1.27 -17.86 16.39
C ASN A 42 1.79 -17.30 15.06
N ARG A 43 2.68 -16.31 15.15
CA ARG A 43 3.47 -15.82 14.02
C ARG A 43 4.84 -16.45 14.07
N PRO A 44 5.24 -17.28 13.10
CA PRO A 44 6.58 -17.83 13.05
C PRO A 44 7.58 -16.76 12.64
N LEU A 45 8.65 -16.57 13.41
CA LEU A 45 9.79 -15.74 13.06
C LEU A 45 11.03 -16.61 12.86
N GLY A 46 11.82 -16.31 11.85
CA GLY A 46 13.14 -16.91 11.63
C GLY A 46 14.23 -15.94 12.07
N ILE A 47 14.98 -16.29 13.08
CA ILE A 47 16.11 -15.50 13.58
C ILE A 47 17.40 -16.02 12.93
N PRO A 48 18.01 -15.24 11.99
CA PRO A 48 19.29 -15.61 11.37
C PRO A 48 20.42 -15.62 12.40
N SER A 49 21.53 -16.32 12.09
CA SER A 49 22.75 -16.24 12.86
C SER A 49 23.31 -14.82 12.85
N PHE A 50 24.22 -14.52 13.80
CA PHE A 50 24.81 -13.17 13.84
C PHE A 50 25.60 -12.83 12.58
N GLU A 51 26.38 -13.77 12.05
CA GLU A 51 27.13 -13.61 10.80
C GLU A 51 26.20 -13.38 9.61
N ASP A 52 25.12 -14.16 9.52
CA ASP A 52 24.11 -13.98 8.47
C ASP A 52 23.41 -12.63 8.56
N LYS A 53 23.12 -12.13 9.75
CA LYS A 53 22.55 -10.78 9.94
C LYS A 53 23.47 -9.71 9.36
N LEU A 54 24.79 -9.82 9.59
CA LEU A 54 25.76 -8.87 9.06
C LEU A 54 25.79 -8.87 7.53
N VAL A 55 25.88 -10.06 6.93
CA VAL A 55 25.91 -10.20 5.46
C VAL A 55 24.58 -9.77 4.84
N GLN A 56 23.45 -10.11 5.47
CA GLN A 56 22.13 -9.68 5.02
C GLN A 56 21.97 -8.15 5.09
N GLU A 57 22.54 -7.49 6.12
CA GLU A 57 22.48 -6.04 6.22
C GLU A 57 23.25 -5.35 5.09
N VAL A 58 24.45 -5.83 4.77
CA VAL A 58 25.21 -5.33 3.63
C VAL A 58 24.45 -5.53 2.32
N ALA A 59 23.89 -6.72 2.12
CA ALA A 59 23.07 -6.99 0.94
C ALA A 59 21.81 -6.11 0.88
N ARG A 60 21.16 -5.85 2.03
CA ARG A 60 20.01 -4.91 2.13
C ARG A 60 20.40 -3.51 1.71
N MET A 61 21.54 -2.99 2.18
CA MET A 61 22.03 -1.66 1.83
C MET A 61 22.26 -1.52 0.33
N ILE A 62 22.85 -2.53 -0.31
CA ILE A 62 23.05 -2.57 -1.77
C ILE A 62 21.70 -2.56 -2.51
N LEU A 63 20.78 -3.43 -2.11
CA LEU A 63 19.46 -3.51 -2.73
C LEU A 63 18.67 -2.21 -2.54
N GLU A 64 18.74 -1.59 -1.36
CA GLU A 64 18.07 -0.33 -1.09
C GLU A 64 18.62 0.78 -1.99
N ALA A 65 19.94 0.88 -2.15
CA ALA A 65 20.55 1.86 -3.05
C ALA A 65 20.12 1.68 -4.51
N ILE A 66 19.89 0.43 -4.96
CA ILE A 66 19.46 0.14 -6.34
C ILE A 66 17.97 0.39 -6.53
N TYR A 67 17.12 0.00 -5.56
CA TYR A 67 15.67 -0.10 -5.78
C TYR A 67 14.85 1.05 -5.19
N GLU A 68 15.33 1.74 -4.10
CA GLU A 68 14.52 2.74 -3.40
C GLU A 68 14.03 3.88 -4.31
N GLY A 69 14.88 4.35 -5.21
CA GLY A 69 14.52 5.39 -6.18
C GLY A 69 13.53 4.97 -7.27
N HIS A 70 13.21 3.67 -7.35
CA HIS A 70 12.35 3.09 -8.39
C HIS A 70 10.99 2.60 -7.87
N PHE A 71 10.85 2.50 -6.55
CA PHE A 71 9.58 2.10 -5.95
C PHE A 71 8.53 3.19 -6.10
N GLU A 72 7.31 2.78 -6.35
CA GLU A 72 6.18 3.67 -6.48
C GLU A 72 5.94 4.49 -5.20
N SER A 73 5.48 5.73 -5.37
CA SER A 73 5.20 6.64 -4.25
C SER A 73 4.08 6.12 -3.33
N THR A 74 3.23 5.26 -3.87
CA THR A 74 2.09 4.61 -3.19
C THR A 74 2.48 3.44 -2.29
N SER A 75 3.73 2.96 -2.37
CA SER A 75 4.29 1.92 -1.51
C SER A 75 4.95 2.53 -0.28
N HIS A 76 4.52 2.12 0.92
CA HIS A 76 4.95 2.73 2.18
C HIS A 76 5.63 1.80 3.18
N GLY A 77 5.40 0.48 3.11
CA GLY A 77 5.95 -0.48 4.08
C GLY A 77 7.45 -0.72 3.93
N PHE A 78 8.18 -0.77 5.04
CA PHE A 78 9.61 -1.12 5.10
C PHE A 78 10.54 -0.25 4.25
N ARG A 79 10.19 1.00 4.03
CA ARG A 79 10.97 1.95 3.23
C ARG A 79 11.49 3.08 4.09
N PRO A 80 12.68 3.66 3.77
CA PRO A 80 13.18 4.86 4.44
C PRO A 80 12.18 6.00 4.37
N TYR A 81 12.03 6.75 5.47
CA TYR A 81 11.13 7.90 5.59
C TYR A 81 9.65 7.62 5.33
N LYS A 82 9.25 6.36 5.20
CA LYS A 82 7.87 5.91 5.06
C LYS A 82 7.41 5.20 6.33
N SER A 83 6.13 5.31 6.65
CA SER A 83 5.53 4.70 7.84
C SER A 83 4.03 4.42 7.60
N CYS A 84 3.36 3.77 8.54
CA CYS A 84 1.90 3.63 8.51
C CYS A 84 1.21 5.00 8.48
N HIS A 85 1.74 6.01 9.20
CA HIS A 85 1.20 7.36 9.20
C HIS A 85 1.34 8.06 7.84
N THR A 86 2.45 7.86 7.12
CA THR A 86 2.59 8.42 5.76
C THR A 86 1.60 7.77 4.78
N ALA A 87 1.30 6.48 4.92
CA ALA A 87 0.28 5.79 4.15
C ALA A 87 -1.12 6.35 4.43
N LEU A 88 -1.47 6.53 5.72
CA LEU A 88 -2.76 7.10 6.13
C LEU A 88 -2.92 8.56 5.69
N THR A 89 -1.86 9.36 5.78
CA THR A 89 -1.84 10.75 5.28
C THR A 89 -2.05 10.78 3.77
N HIS A 90 -1.42 9.87 3.02
CA HIS A 90 -1.63 9.71 1.59
C HIS A 90 -3.11 9.42 1.28
N ILE A 91 -3.73 8.46 2.00
CA ILE A 91 -5.15 8.14 1.86
C ILE A 91 -6.01 9.37 2.17
N GLN A 92 -5.77 10.06 3.29
CA GLN A 92 -6.53 11.23 3.70
C GLN A 92 -6.54 12.32 2.63
N HIS A 93 -5.41 12.57 1.97
CA HIS A 93 -5.29 13.62 0.96
C HIS A 93 -5.76 13.19 -0.43
N GLN A 94 -5.51 11.94 -0.81
CA GLN A 94 -5.74 11.48 -2.18
C GLN A 94 -7.08 10.77 -2.41
N PHE A 95 -7.66 10.11 -1.38
CA PHE A 95 -8.88 9.33 -1.54
C PHE A 95 -10.17 10.15 -1.40
N THR A 96 -10.10 11.44 -1.67
CA THR A 96 -11.27 12.32 -1.62
C THR A 96 -12.33 11.90 -2.65
N GLY A 97 -13.57 11.81 -2.20
CA GLY A 97 -14.71 11.45 -3.06
C GLY A 97 -14.80 9.96 -3.40
N THR A 98 -13.96 9.11 -2.82
CA THR A 98 -14.06 7.65 -2.91
C THR A 98 -15.45 7.19 -2.50
N ARG A 99 -16.00 6.21 -3.23
CA ARG A 99 -17.29 5.58 -2.95
C ARG A 99 -17.18 4.16 -2.44
N TRP A 100 -16.16 3.47 -2.87
CA TRP A 100 -15.88 2.09 -2.50
C TRP A 100 -14.42 1.93 -2.13
N PHE A 101 -14.18 1.17 -1.10
CA PHE A 101 -12.86 0.66 -0.77
C PHE A 101 -12.76 -0.80 -1.18
N ILE A 102 -11.61 -1.19 -1.74
CA ILE A 102 -11.23 -2.59 -1.87
C ILE A 102 -10.06 -2.77 -0.91
N GLU A 103 -10.32 -3.50 0.16
CA GLU A 103 -9.32 -3.90 1.14
C GLU A 103 -8.64 -5.17 0.62
N GLY A 104 -7.34 -5.25 0.63
CA GLY A 104 -6.60 -6.40 0.13
C GLY A 104 -5.51 -6.86 1.08
N ASP A 105 -5.45 -8.18 1.30
CA ASP A 105 -4.45 -8.87 2.12
C ASP A 105 -3.95 -10.09 1.34
N ILE A 106 -2.65 -10.26 1.26
CA ILE A 106 -2.03 -11.39 0.55
C ILE A 106 -1.85 -12.55 1.52
N LYS A 107 -2.42 -13.70 1.18
CA LYS A 107 -2.41 -14.89 2.04
C LYS A 107 -0.99 -15.42 2.22
N GLY A 108 -0.48 -15.36 3.46
CA GLY A 108 0.82 -15.93 3.80
C GLY A 108 1.97 -15.38 2.95
N PHE A 109 1.97 -14.10 2.64
CA PHE A 109 2.87 -13.48 1.65
C PHE A 109 4.33 -13.89 1.81
N PHE A 110 4.92 -13.71 3.01
CA PHE A 110 6.33 -14.03 3.25
C PHE A 110 6.66 -15.51 3.08
N ASP A 111 5.69 -16.39 3.27
CA ASP A 111 5.88 -17.83 3.13
C ASP A 111 5.69 -18.32 1.69
N ASN A 112 5.02 -17.51 0.84
CA ASN A 112 4.63 -17.88 -0.52
C ASN A 112 5.40 -17.14 -1.62
N ILE A 113 6.38 -16.28 -1.30
CA ILE A 113 7.23 -15.64 -2.30
C ILE A 113 7.94 -16.71 -3.15
N ASN A 114 7.71 -16.68 -4.46
CA ASN A 114 8.37 -17.61 -5.39
C ASN A 114 9.82 -17.18 -5.62
N HIS A 115 10.78 -18.04 -5.23
CA HIS A 115 12.20 -17.73 -5.34
C HIS A 115 12.67 -17.46 -6.78
N ASN A 116 12.11 -18.16 -7.77
CA ASN A 116 12.51 -17.96 -9.16
C ASN A 116 12.04 -16.61 -9.67
N ILE A 117 10.76 -16.28 -9.46
CA ILE A 117 10.20 -14.96 -9.84
C ILE A 117 10.98 -13.83 -9.16
N LEU A 118 11.34 -13.98 -7.87
CA LEU A 118 12.12 -12.99 -7.15
C LEU A 118 13.52 -12.80 -7.75
N ILE A 119 14.24 -13.89 -8.01
CA ILE A 119 15.59 -13.83 -8.59
C ILE A 119 15.55 -13.27 -10.01
N ASP A 120 14.55 -13.64 -10.81
CA ASP A 120 14.37 -13.10 -12.16
C ASP A 120 14.04 -11.60 -12.12
N THR A 121 13.24 -11.15 -11.14
CA THR A 121 12.99 -9.72 -10.90
C THR A 121 14.27 -8.97 -10.50
N LEU A 122 15.10 -9.56 -9.65
CA LEU A 122 16.39 -8.98 -9.29
C LEU A 122 17.34 -8.88 -10.50
N ARG A 123 17.33 -9.90 -11.36
CA ARG A 123 18.18 -9.97 -12.58
C ARG A 123 17.84 -8.88 -13.60
N GLU A 124 16.64 -8.32 -13.57
CA GLU A 124 16.28 -7.18 -14.43
C GLU A 124 17.18 -5.94 -14.20
N ARG A 125 17.78 -5.81 -13.00
CA ARG A 125 18.64 -4.66 -12.64
C ARG A 125 20.03 -5.04 -12.14
N ILE A 126 20.24 -6.26 -11.76
CA ILE A 126 21.50 -6.76 -11.20
C ILE A 126 22.06 -7.83 -12.12
N SER A 127 23.15 -7.51 -12.80
CA SER A 127 23.87 -8.42 -13.70
C SER A 127 24.88 -9.33 -12.98
N ASP A 128 25.22 -9.03 -11.72
CA ASP A 128 26.16 -9.87 -10.94
C ASP A 128 25.47 -11.16 -10.46
N GLU A 129 25.70 -12.23 -11.21
CA GLU A 129 25.17 -13.55 -10.88
C GLU A 129 25.71 -14.12 -9.55
N ARG A 130 26.89 -13.67 -9.08
CA ARG A 130 27.43 -14.08 -7.76
C ARG A 130 26.58 -13.51 -6.64
N PHE A 131 26.16 -12.24 -6.77
CA PHE A 131 25.23 -11.61 -5.83
C PHE A 131 23.87 -12.31 -5.85
N LEU A 132 23.32 -12.61 -7.01
CA LEU A 132 22.04 -13.32 -7.14
C LEU A 132 22.11 -14.73 -6.54
N ARG A 133 23.23 -15.45 -6.73
CA ARG A 133 23.47 -16.74 -6.06
C ARG A 133 23.52 -16.60 -4.54
N LEU A 134 24.14 -15.55 -4.02
CA LEU A 134 24.16 -15.27 -2.57
C LEU A 134 22.73 -15.04 -2.03
N VAL A 135 21.93 -14.22 -2.70
CA VAL A 135 20.52 -14.02 -2.32
C VAL A 135 19.76 -15.35 -2.34
N ARG A 136 19.93 -16.16 -3.39
CA ARG A 136 19.31 -17.49 -3.47
C ARG A 136 19.75 -18.42 -2.35
N LYS A 137 21.02 -18.36 -1.93
CA LYS A 137 21.50 -19.12 -0.76
C LYS A 137 20.76 -18.71 0.52
N PHE A 138 20.50 -17.42 0.76
CA PHE A 138 19.69 -16.95 1.88
C PHE A 138 18.25 -17.46 1.81
N LEU A 139 17.62 -17.43 0.65
CA LEU A 139 16.26 -17.94 0.46
C LEU A 139 16.16 -19.44 0.74
N ASN A 140 17.18 -20.21 0.39
CA ASN A 140 17.22 -21.66 0.52
C ASN A 140 17.82 -22.14 1.85
N ALA A 141 18.29 -21.25 2.73
CA ALA A 141 18.99 -21.61 3.97
C ALA A 141 18.15 -22.49 4.92
N GLY A 142 16.83 -22.42 4.83
CA GLY A 142 15.91 -23.15 5.66
C GLY A 142 15.81 -22.59 7.09
N TYR A 143 15.17 -23.36 7.94
CA TYR A 143 15.04 -23.01 9.35
C TYR A 143 15.08 -24.25 10.25
N VAL A 144 15.44 -24.04 11.51
CA VAL A 144 15.39 -25.05 12.55
C VAL A 144 14.21 -24.76 13.48
N ASP A 145 13.32 -25.73 13.60
CA ASP A 145 12.16 -25.71 14.49
C ASP A 145 12.19 -26.96 15.38
N ASN A 146 12.17 -26.78 16.70
CA ASN A 146 12.25 -27.89 17.68
C ASN A 146 13.40 -28.87 17.37
N TRP A 147 14.60 -28.31 17.07
CA TRP A 147 15.81 -29.07 16.73
C TRP A 147 15.75 -29.87 15.42
N LYS A 148 14.67 -29.70 14.62
CA LYS A 148 14.53 -30.30 13.29
C LYS A 148 14.80 -29.26 12.22
N TYR A 149 15.65 -29.60 11.26
CA TYR A 149 15.90 -28.79 10.09
C TYR A 149 14.74 -28.93 9.11
N ASN A 150 14.27 -27.79 8.60
CA ASN A 150 13.23 -27.69 7.58
C ASN A 150 13.78 -26.90 6.39
N ARG A 151 13.67 -27.47 5.23
CA ARG A 151 14.08 -26.83 3.99
C ARG A 151 13.04 -25.81 3.54
N THR A 152 13.48 -24.68 2.98
CA THR A 152 12.60 -23.65 2.42
C THR A 152 12.60 -23.78 0.90
N TYR A 153 11.42 -24.00 0.31
CA TYR A 153 11.22 -24.09 -1.14
C TYR A 153 10.57 -22.81 -1.71
N SER A 154 9.92 -22.04 -0.87
CA SER A 154 9.30 -20.75 -1.15
C SER A 154 9.41 -19.85 0.07
N GLY A 155 9.17 -18.57 -0.13
CA GLY A 155 9.14 -17.59 0.93
C GLY A 155 10.50 -17.06 1.37
N THR A 156 10.42 -16.02 2.19
CA THR A 156 11.57 -15.45 2.89
C THR A 156 11.35 -15.59 4.38
N PRO A 157 12.38 -15.89 5.20
CA PRO A 157 12.19 -16.02 6.63
C PRO A 157 11.61 -14.71 7.21
N GLN A 158 10.42 -14.77 7.81
CA GLN A 158 9.91 -13.64 8.59
C GLN A 158 10.88 -13.34 9.73
N GLY A 159 11.53 -12.17 9.71
CA GLY A 159 12.57 -11.78 10.67
C GLY A 159 13.99 -11.76 10.09
N GLY A 160 14.19 -12.18 8.85
CA GLY A 160 15.42 -11.91 8.10
C GLY A 160 15.58 -10.42 7.80
N ILE A 161 16.79 -9.89 7.92
CA ILE A 161 17.06 -8.45 7.69
C ILE A 161 16.82 -8.06 6.23
N ILE A 162 17.14 -8.93 5.29
CA ILE A 162 16.96 -8.70 3.85
C ILE A 162 15.50 -8.93 3.40
N SER A 163 14.68 -9.65 4.16
CA SER A 163 13.32 -10.06 3.75
C SER A 163 12.40 -8.90 3.43
N PRO A 164 12.38 -7.77 4.17
CA PRO A 164 11.51 -6.63 3.86
C PRO A 164 11.80 -5.97 2.52
N ILE A 165 13.07 -5.78 2.15
CA ILE A 165 13.42 -5.19 0.86
C ILE A 165 13.12 -6.15 -0.30
N LEU A 166 13.37 -7.45 -0.15
CA LEU A 166 13.01 -8.46 -1.14
C LEU A 166 11.48 -8.52 -1.34
N ALA A 167 10.71 -8.39 -0.27
CA ALA A 167 9.25 -8.30 -0.32
C ALA A 167 8.78 -7.09 -1.15
N ASN A 168 9.36 -5.92 -0.94
CA ASN A 168 9.05 -4.73 -1.71
C ASN A 168 9.45 -4.86 -3.19
N ILE A 169 10.61 -5.43 -3.48
CA ILE A 169 11.06 -5.70 -4.86
C ILE A 169 10.09 -6.65 -5.57
N TYR A 170 9.62 -7.69 -4.89
CA TYR A 170 8.65 -8.63 -5.45
C TYR A 170 7.32 -7.97 -5.76
N LEU A 171 6.80 -7.14 -4.85
CA LEU A 171 5.52 -6.45 -5.00
C LEU A 171 5.59 -5.17 -5.86
N ASP A 172 6.77 -4.69 -6.23
CA ASP A 172 6.92 -3.55 -7.14
C ASP A 172 6.27 -3.82 -8.51
N LYS A 173 6.31 -5.08 -8.97
CA LYS A 173 5.58 -5.50 -10.17
C LYS A 173 4.07 -5.32 -10.03
N PHE A 174 3.53 -5.60 -8.85
CA PHE A 174 2.12 -5.36 -8.56
C PHE A 174 1.80 -3.86 -8.49
N ASP A 175 2.65 -3.06 -7.85
CA ASP A 175 2.48 -1.61 -7.78
C ASP A 175 2.44 -1.00 -9.18
N LYS A 176 3.32 -1.41 -10.07
CA LYS A 176 3.36 -0.96 -11.48
C LYS A 176 2.12 -1.40 -12.25
N TYR A 177 1.71 -2.65 -12.11
CA TYR A 177 0.47 -3.16 -12.73
C TYR A 177 -0.75 -2.34 -12.29
N ILE A 178 -0.85 -2.02 -10.99
CA ILE A 178 -1.95 -1.20 -10.47
C ILE A 178 -1.90 0.22 -11.04
N ASN A 179 -0.73 0.83 -11.17
CA ASN A 179 -0.60 2.16 -11.76
C ASN A 179 -1.03 2.18 -13.24
N GLU A 180 -0.64 1.20 -14.04
CA GLU A 180 -1.13 1.04 -15.41
C GLU A 180 -2.65 0.79 -15.45
N TYR A 181 -3.16 0.03 -14.49
CA TYR A 181 -4.60 -0.20 -14.35
C TYR A 181 -5.34 1.10 -14.02
N ILE A 182 -4.81 1.92 -13.12
CA ILE A 182 -5.34 3.24 -12.76
C ILE A 182 -5.43 4.15 -13.99
N GLU A 183 -4.40 4.20 -14.82
CA GLU A 183 -4.39 5.00 -16.05
C GLU A 183 -5.51 4.59 -17.00
N ARG A 184 -5.69 3.30 -17.21
CA ARG A 184 -6.74 2.73 -18.09
C ARG A 184 -8.15 2.89 -17.50
N PHE A 185 -8.29 2.81 -16.17
CA PHE A 185 -9.57 2.90 -15.48
C PHE A 185 -10.08 4.32 -15.36
N ASN A 186 -9.19 5.29 -15.14
CA ASN A 186 -9.53 6.69 -14.94
C ASN A 186 -10.18 7.27 -16.21
N LYS A 187 -11.36 7.93 -16.05
CA LYS A 187 -12.14 8.49 -17.15
C LYS A 187 -12.67 9.88 -16.79
N GLY A 188 -12.68 10.78 -17.77
CA GLY A 188 -13.24 12.12 -17.65
C GLY A 188 -12.40 13.07 -16.78
N GLU A 189 -12.47 14.37 -16.99
CA GLU A 189 -11.74 15.36 -16.18
C GLU A 189 -12.53 15.77 -14.94
N LYS A 190 -13.84 15.98 -15.09
CA LYS A 190 -14.75 16.51 -14.05
C LYS A 190 -16.06 15.74 -14.07
N LYS A 191 -16.65 15.56 -12.88
CA LYS A 191 -17.99 15.01 -12.74
C LYS A 191 -19.03 15.93 -13.41
N ARG A 192 -20.07 15.36 -13.99
CA ARG A 192 -21.21 16.07 -14.53
C ARG A 192 -21.83 16.95 -13.45
N ARG A 193 -22.01 18.22 -13.77
CA ARG A 193 -22.61 19.20 -12.85
C ARG A 193 -24.09 18.91 -12.64
N ASN A 194 -24.58 19.08 -11.41
CA ASN A 194 -25.99 19.01 -11.11
C ASN A 194 -26.65 20.33 -11.53
N ALA A 195 -27.52 20.31 -12.56
CA ALA A 195 -28.17 21.51 -13.10
C ALA A 195 -28.98 22.26 -12.03
N VAL A 196 -29.70 21.54 -11.16
CA VAL A 196 -30.51 22.15 -10.08
C VAL A 196 -29.62 22.88 -9.07
N TYR A 197 -28.49 22.30 -8.69
CA TYR A 197 -27.52 22.97 -7.79
C TYR A 197 -26.99 24.25 -8.45
N PHE A 198 -26.59 24.18 -9.72
CA PHE A 198 -26.03 25.33 -10.42
C PHE A 198 -27.03 26.44 -10.64
N GLN A 199 -28.30 26.14 -10.93
CA GLN A 199 -29.36 27.11 -11.02
C GLN A 199 -29.54 27.86 -9.70
N LYS A 200 -29.63 27.13 -8.57
CA LYS A 200 -29.74 27.72 -7.24
C LYS A 200 -28.49 28.51 -6.85
N ASN A 201 -27.29 28.00 -7.20
CA ASN A 201 -26.05 28.73 -6.95
C ASN A 201 -25.99 30.06 -7.72
N THR A 202 -26.43 30.07 -8.96
CA THR A 202 -26.55 31.34 -9.76
C THR A 202 -27.50 32.31 -9.10
N GLN A 203 -28.65 31.84 -8.62
CA GLN A 203 -29.59 32.67 -7.86
C GLN A 203 -28.97 33.23 -6.59
N ALA A 204 -28.24 32.40 -5.82
CA ALA A 204 -27.55 32.83 -4.61
C ALA A 204 -26.45 33.88 -4.88
N VAL A 205 -25.68 33.69 -5.96
CA VAL A 205 -24.67 34.67 -6.39
C VAL A 205 -25.31 36.00 -6.76
N ASN A 206 -26.42 35.98 -7.52
CA ASN A 206 -27.15 37.19 -7.91
C ASN A 206 -27.75 37.93 -6.71
N LEU A 207 -28.31 37.18 -5.74
CA LEU A 207 -28.77 37.79 -4.48
C LEU A 207 -27.63 38.43 -3.67
N ARG A 208 -26.46 37.79 -3.60
CA ARG A 208 -25.29 38.39 -2.95
C ARG A 208 -24.76 39.65 -3.65
N LYS A 209 -24.84 39.70 -4.98
CA LYS A 209 -24.51 40.92 -5.75
C LYS A 209 -25.49 42.04 -5.43
N LYS A 210 -26.80 41.75 -5.39
CA LYS A 210 -27.84 42.75 -5.01
C LYS A 210 -27.65 43.26 -3.59
N LEU A 211 -27.36 42.36 -2.62
CA LEU A 211 -27.08 42.73 -1.23
C LEU A 211 -25.90 43.69 -1.05
N LYS A 212 -24.91 43.66 -1.96
CA LYS A 212 -23.74 44.56 -1.88
C LYS A 212 -24.09 46.00 -2.33
N VAL A 213 -25.09 46.17 -3.14
CA VAL A 213 -25.45 47.46 -3.73
C VAL A 213 -26.67 48.07 -3.02
N GLU A 214 -27.47 47.27 -2.33
CA GLU A 214 -28.69 47.67 -1.64
C GLU A 214 -28.39 48.55 -0.41
N THR A 215 -29.08 49.69 -0.32
CA THR A 215 -28.93 50.66 0.76
C THR A 215 -30.12 50.66 1.74
N ASP A 216 -31.31 50.20 1.29
CA ASP A 216 -32.49 50.11 2.13
C ASP A 216 -32.38 48.97 3.15
N PRO A 217 -32.46 49.24 4.48
CA PRO A 217 -32.36 48.24 5.52
C PRO A 217 -33.42 47.14 5.45
N CYS A 218 -34.68 47.49 5.09
CA CYS A 218 -35.77 46.53 4.98
C CYS A 218 -35.57 45.56 3.84
N VAL A 219 -35.24 46.06 2.66
CA VAL A 219 -34.96 45.26 1.46
C VAL A 219 -33.73 44.36 1.67
N LYS A 220 -32.72 44.92 2.34
CA LYS A 220 -31.51 44.17 2.69
C LYS A 220 -31.77 42.99 3.64
N ALA A 221 -32.68 43.17 4.61
CA ALA A 221 -33.10 42.12 5.52
C ALA A 221 -33.83 40.98 4.77
N GLU A 222 -34.78 41.32 3.88
CA GLU A 222 -35.48 40.32 3.05
C GLU A 222 -34.55 39.55 2.13
N LEU A 223 -33.64 40.23 1.45
CA LEU A 223 -32.67 39.60 0.55
C LEU A 223 -31.73 38.66 1.32
N THR A 224 -31.35 39.05 2.55
CA THR A 224 -30.53 38.23 3.43
C THR A 224 -31.25 36.93 3.83
N GLU A 225 -32.53 37.04 4.18
CA GLU A 225 -33.37 35.88 4.53
C GLU A 225 -33.55 34.94 3.33
N LYS A 226 -33.84 35.48 2.13
CA LYS A 226 -33.92 34.71 0.87
C LYS A 226 -32.58 33.98 0.57
N ALA A 227 -31.45 34.67 0.76
CA ALA A 227 -30.13 34.08 0.54
C ALA A 227 -29.84 32.95 1.52
N LYS A 228 -30.22 33.10 2.80
CA LYS A 228 -30.07 32.05 3.84
C LYS A 228 -30.90 30.81 3.51
N LYS A 229 -32.19 30.98 3.15
CA LYS A 229 -33.08 29.87 2.74
C LYS A 229 -32.50 29.10 1.57
N LEU A 230 -32.08 29.82 0.53
CA LEU A 230 -31.47 29.19 -0.65
C LEU A 230 -30.18 28.45 -0.31
N GLN A 231 -29.35 28.96 0.61
CA GLN A 231 -28.14 28.29 1.08
C GLN A 231 -28.44 27.01 1.86
N ILE A 232 -29.53 27.00 2.65
CA ILE A 232 -29.98 25.79 3.36
C ILE A 232 -30.45 24.71 2.36
N GLU A 233 -31.26 25.11 1.35
CA GLU A 233 -31.69 24.20 0.30
C GLU A 233 -30.52 23.60 -0.48
N MET A 234 -29.52 24.42 -0.82
CA MET A 234 -28.33 24.00 -1.55
C MET A 234 -27.48 22.99 -0.78
N ARG A 235 -27.49 22.99 0.57
CA ARG A 235 -26.74 22.01 1.37
C ARG A 235 -27.19 20.58 1.12
N ASN A 236 -28.47 20.39 0.79
CA ASN A 236 -29.06 19.07 0.55
C ASN A 236 -28.93 18.59 -0.91
N ILE A 237 -28.46 19.46 -1.79
CA ILE A 237 -28.31 19.14 -3.22
C ILE A 237 -26.82 18.91 -3.52
N PRO A 238 -26.42 17.73 -4.04
CA PRO A 238 -25.05 17.51 -4.44
C PRO A 238 -24.69 18.41 -5.64
N CYS A 239 -23.50 19.02 -5.61
CA CYS A 239 -23.02 19.92 -6.67
C CYS A 239 -22.71 19.20 -7.99
N SER A 240 -22.49 17.89 -7.94
CA SER A 240 -22.26 17.03 -9.10
C SER A 240 -23.05 15.75 -8.96
N HIS A 241 -23.31 15.08 -10.08
CA HIS A 241 -23.95 13.79 -10.07
C HIS A 241 -23.07 12.77 -9.34
N ASP A 242 -23.66 12.06 -8.39
CA ASP A 242 -22.96 11.09 -7.57
C ASP A 242 -22.51 9.86 -8.39
N MET A 243 -23.35 9.38 -9.30
CA MET A 243 -23.07 8.29 -10.24
C MET A 243 -22.93 8.87 -11.64
N ASP A 244 -21.71 9.17 -12.05
CA ASP A 244 -21.41 9.67 -13.39
C ASP A 244 -20.59 8.61 -14.12
N GLU A 245 -21.20 7.92 -15.07
CA GLU A 245 -20.54 6.88 -15.89
C GLU A 245 -19.35 7.41 -16.69
N ASN A 246 -19.30 8.72 -16.92
CA ASN A 246 -18.22 9.39 -17.62
C ASN A 246 -17.11 9.90 -16.70
N TYR A 247 -17.22 9.64 -15.38
CA TYR A 247 -16.19 10.02 -14.41
C TYR A 247 -15.86 8.85 -13.50
N ARG A 248 -14.68 8.29 -13.68
CA ARG A 248 -14.15 7.20 -12.86
C ARG A 248 -12.78 7.56 -12.35
N ARG A 249 -12.47 7.20 -11.11
CA ARG A 249 -11.15 7.34 -10.50
C ARG A 249 -10.83 6.14 -9.63
N MET A 250 -9.60 5.73 -9.71
CA MET A 250 -9.03 4.72 -8.84
C MET A 250 -7.78 5.30 -8.16
N LYS A 251 -7.61 5.02 -6.89
CA LYS A 251 -6.46 5.40 -6.06
C LYS A 251 -5.97 4.16 -5.32
N TYR A 252 -4.68 4.10 -5.04
CA TYR A 252 -4.04 2.93 -4.48
C TYR A 252 -2.99 3.32 -3.45
N VAL A 253 -2.91 2.57 -2.36
CA VAL A 253 -1.86 2.66 -1.35
C VAL A 253 -1.56 1.25 -0.85
N ARG A 254 -0.27 0.92 -0.70
CA ARG A 254 0.21 -0.34 -0.14
C ARG A 254 1.15 -0.11 1.05
N TYR A 255 1.04 -0.98 2.03
CA TYR A 255 1.97 -1.08 3.15
C TYR A 255 2.35 -2.55 3.36
N ALA A 256 3.54 -2.94 2.94
CA ALA A 256 3.97 -4.34 2.87
C ALA A 256 3.00 -5.20 2.04
N ASP A 257 2.39 -6.20 2.64
CA ASP A 257 1.39 -7.10 2.05
C ASP A 257 -0.06 -6.58 2.13
N ASP A 258 -0.33 -5.59 2.99
CA ASP A 258 -1.63 -4.92 3.07
C ASP A 258 -1.75 -3.83 2.01
N PHE A 259 -2.87 -3.76 1.29
CA PHE A 259 -3.16 -2.69 0.36
C PHE A 259 -4.62 -2.24 0.41
N ILE A 260 -4.86 -1.00 -0.01
CA ILE A 260 -6.20 -0.45 -0.13
C ILE A 260 -6.36 0.32 -1.43
N ILE A 261 -7.51 0.14 -2.07
CA ILE A 261 -7.88 0.82 -3.30
C ILE A 261 -9.15 1.62 -3.04
N GLY A 262 -9.12 2.91 -3.36
CA GLY A 262 -10.29 3.78 -3.34
C GLY A 262 -10.85 3.97 -4.74
N VAL A 263 -12.13 3.67 -4.94
CA VAL A 263 -12.79 3.71 -6.25
C VAL A 263 -13.92 4.74 -6.26
N ILE A 264 -13.91 5.61 -7.28
CA ILE A 264 -15.06 6.41 -7.71
C ILE A 264 -15.62 5.72 -8.95
N GLY A 265 -16.65 4.91 -8.76
CA GLY A 265 -17.27 4.07 -9.77
C GLY A 265 -18.42 3.27 -9.20
N SER A 266 -18.91 2.29 -9.94
CA SER A 266 -19.95 1.35 -9.51
C SER A 266 -19.37 0.21 -8.66
N LYS A 267 -20.22 -0.56 -7.97
CA LYS A 267 -19.82 -1.78 -7.28
C LYS A 267 -19.31 -2.84 -8.27
N VAL A 268 -19.93 -2.91 -9.44
CA VAL A 268 -19.52 -3.81 -10.53
C VAL A 268 -18.10 -3.49 -11.00
N ASP A 269 -17.72 -2.20 -11.08
CA ASP A 269 -16.33 -1.83 -11.36
C ASP A 269 -15.37 -2.39 -10.30
N CYS A 270 -15.76 -2.33 -9.02
CA CYS A 270 -14.93 -2.86 -7.92
C CYS A 270 -14.81 -4.38 -7.97
N GLU A 271 -15.87 -5.09 -8.30
CA GLU A 271 -15.86 -6.54 -8.48
C GLU A 271 -14.94 -6.94 -9.62
N LYS A 272 -14.98 -6.20 -10.74
CA LYS A 272 -14.06 -6.41 -11.87
C LYS A 272 -12.61 -6.12 -11.48
N ILE A 273 -12.34 -5.00 -10.82
CA ILE A 273 -10.99 -4.66 -10.35
C ILE A 273 -10.46 -5.78 -9.44
N LYS A 274 -11.26 -6.25 -8.48
CA LYS A 274 -10.87 -7.33 -7.58
C LYS A 274 -10.56 -8.62 -8.34
N ALA A 275 -11.37 -9.00 -9.32
CA ALA A 275 -11.15 -10.19 -10.14
C ALA A 275 -9.85 -10.08 -10.98
N ASP A 276 -9.62 -8.94 -11.64
CA ASP A 276 -8.43 -8.69 -12.45
C ASP A 276 -7.15 -8.71 -11.59
N ILE A 277 -7.18 -8.11 -10.39
CA ILE A 277 -6.07 -8.15 -9.43
C ILE A 277 -5.82 -9.57 -8.94
N THR A 278 -6.85 -10.32 -8.58
CA THR A 278 -6.73 -11.71 -8.14
C THR A 278 -6.06 -12.57 -9.21
N LYS A 279 -6.48 -12.39 -10.46
CA LYS A 279 -5.88 -13.07 -11.60
C LYS A 279 -4.40 -12.71 -11.79
N TYR A 280 -4.07 -11.41 -11.77
CA TYR A 280 -2.68 -10.96 -11.89
C TYR A 280 -1.78 -11.53 -10.79
N MET A 281 -2.25 -11.49 -9.54
CA MET A 281 -1.51 -12.05 -8.40
C MET A 281 -1.23 -13.53 -8.58
N SER A 282 -2.22 -14.30 -9.04
CA SER A 282 -2.06 -15.74 -9.29
C SER A 282 -1.14 -16.01 -10.47
N ASP A 283 -1.40 -15.40 -11.63
CA ASP A 283 -0.76 -15.78 -12.89
C ASP A 283 0.68 -15.25 -12.99
N VAL A 284 0.96 -14.06 -12.46
CA VAL A 284 2.25 -13.37 -12.61
C VAL A 284 3.13 -13.51 -11.37
N LEU A 285 2.54 -13.36 -10.20
CA LEU A 285 3.28 -13.37 -8.94
C LEU A 285 3.18 -14.70 -8.17
N ASN A 286 2.38 -15.63 -8.65
CA ASN A 286 2.13 -16.91 -7.97
C ASN A 286 1.73 -16.71 -6.48
N LEU A 287 0.86 -15.70 -6.24
CA LEU A 287 0.36 -15.33 -4.91
C LEU A 287 -1.17 -15.42 -4.88
N GLU A 288 -1.73 -15.71 -3.72
CA GLU A 288 -3.17 -15.74 -3.49
C GLU A 288 -3.60 -14.57 -2.61
N LEU A 289 -4.72 -13.91 -2.96
CA LEU A 289 -5.38 -12.97 -2.06
C LEU A 289 -6.19 -13.73 -1.01
N SER A 290 -6.20 -13.21 0.22
CA SER A 290 -7.06 -13.75 1.28
C SER A 290 -8.53 -13.46 0.95
N ALA A 291 -9.32 -14.48 0.65
CA ALA A 291 -10.73 -14.32 0.32
C ALA A 291 -11.54 -13.68 1.47
N GLU A 292 -11.18 -14.02 2.72
CA GLU A 292 -11.84 -13.52 3.93
C GLU A 292 -11.53 -12.06 4.22
N LYS A 293 -10.34 -11.58 3.84
CA LYS A 293 -9.87 -10.22 4.15
C LYS A 293 -9.90 -9.29 2.94
N THR A 294 -10.08 -9.82 1.73
CA THR A 294 -10.21 -9.00 0.53
C THR A 294 -11.67 -8.62 0.34
N LEU A 295 -12.04 -7.45 0.87
CA LEU A 295 -13.42 -6.98 0.96
C LEU A 295 -13.67 -5.79 0.03
N ILE A 296 -14.92 -5.63 -0.40
CA ILE A 296 -15.42 -4.43 -1.08
C ILE A 296 -16.38 -3.74 -0.12
N THR A 297 -15.93 -2.62 0.46
CA THR A 297 -16.65 -1.88 1.50
C THR A 297 -17.13 -0.54 0.96
N HIS A 298 -18.40 -0.18 1.18
CA HIS A 298 -18.89 1.14 0.80
C HIS A 298 -18.23 2.22 1.65
N ALA A 299 -17.88 3.36 1.05
CA ALA A 299 -17.07 4.39 1.72
C ALA A 299 -17.77 5.07 2.91
N GLN A 300 -19.09 4.94 3.07
CA GLN A 300 -19.83 5.38 4.26
C GLN A 300 -19.75 4.37 5.41
N ASP A 301 -19.49 3.11 5.07
CA ASP A 301 -19.18 2.06 6.03
C ASP A 301 -17.72 2.16 6.46
N THR A 302 -17.29 1.28 7.34
CA THR A 302 -15.94 1.30 7.89
C THR A 302 -15.05 0.26 7.21
N ALA A 303 -14.13 0.71 6.37
CA ALA A 303 -13.04 -0.12 5.87
C ALA A 303 -11.87 -0.14 6.87
N LYS A 304 -11.12 -1.24 6.92
CA LYS A 304 -9.98 -1.39 7.86
C LYS A 304 -8.66 -1.41 7.11
N PHE A 305 -7.72 -0.58 7.54
CA PHE A 305 -6.38 -0.55 6.99
C PHE A 305 -5.35 -0.20 8.07
N LEU A 306 -4.32 -1.03 8.24
CA LEU A 306 -3.23 -0.86 9.22
C LEU A 306 -3.73 -0.66 10.67
N GLY A 307 -4.83 -1.29 11.04
CA GLY A 307 -5.43 -1.16 12.36
C GLY A 307 -6.28 0.10 12.58
N TYR A 308 -6.47 0.90 11.52
CA TYR A 308 -7.33 2.09 11.51
C TYR A 308 -8.62 1.83 10.75
N GLU A 309 -9.65 2.60 11.12
CA GLU A 309 -10.94 2.60 10.47
C GLU A 309 -11.04 3.78 9.49
N LEU A 310 -11.38 3.50 8.24
CA LEU A 310 -11.47 4.47 7.16
C LEU A 310 -12.92 4.63 6.72
N SER A 311 -13.41 5.87 6.68
CA SER A 311 -14.71 6.19 6.11
C SER A 311 -14.69 7.55 5.43
N VAL A 312 -15.54 7.75 4.42
CA VAL A 312 -15.69 9.04 3.72
C VAL A 312 -16.98 9.70 4.19
N ARG A 313 -16.85 10.84 4.85
CA ARG A 313 -17.98 11.63 5.32
C ARG A 313 -18.05 12.96 4.56
N LYS A 314 -19.26 13.43 4.28
CA LYS A 314 -19.46 14.79 3.74
C LYS A 314 -19.15 15.79 4.85
N SER A 315 -18.18 16.68 4.62
CA SER A 315 -17.93 17.80 5.50
C SER A 315 -18.69 19.03 4.99
N TYR A 316 -19.45 19.67 5.89
CA TYR A 316 -20.12 20.95 5.63
C TYR A 316 -19.28 22.14 6.12
N ALA A 317 -18.09 21.90 6.63
CA ALA A 317 -17.18 22.97 7.03
C ALA A 317 -16.71 23.74 5.79
N MET A 318 -16.91 25.06 5.80
CA MET A 318 -16.29 25.91 4.78
C MET A 318 -14.78 25.84 4.95
N LYS A 319 -14.05 25.41 3.90
CA LYS A 319 -12.61 25.65 3.85
C LYS A 319 -12.44 27.17 3.80
N ARG A 320 -11.90 27.75 4.88
CA ARG A 320 -11.36 29.11 4.81
C ARG A 320 -10.10 29.00 3.95
N ASN A 321 -10.12 29.64 2.78
CA ASN A 321 -8.92 29.89 1.99
C ASN A 321 -8.06 30.92 2.72
#